data_966920a4a06335c8acf27702349882c2
#
_entry.id   966920a4a06335c8acf27702349882c2
#
_cell.length_a   1.000
_cell.length_b   1.000
_cell.length_c   1.000
_cell.angle_alpha   90.00
_cell.angle_beta   90.00
_cell.angle_gamma   90.00
#
_symmetry.space_group_name_H-M   'P 1'
#
loop_
_entity.id
_entity.type
_entity.pdbx_description
1 polymer ?
#
loop_
_entity_poly.entity_id
_entity_poly.type
_entity_poly.pdbx_seq_one_letter_code
_entity_poly.pdbx_strand_id
1 'polypeptide(L)' 'MNELKLSKEIYNYGLVKMAVKEFAGISNIVVNIEENYLRCVFTNCVYDVETTLKEFENYVIDLNNQRGLI' A
#
# COMPACT_ATOMS: atom_id res chain seq x y z
N MET A 1 14.81 -3.15 -2.53
CA MET A 1 14.18 -2.07 -1.80
C MET A 1 12.80 -2.50 -1.32
N ASN A 2 12.48 -2.16 -0.08
CA ASN A 2 11.25 -2.66 0.54
C ASN A 2 10.30 -1.54 0.97
N GLU A 3 10.38 -0.38 0.31
CA GLU A 3 9.53 0.76 0.62
C GLU A 3 8.74 1.21 -0.59
N LEU A 4 7.52 1.68 -0.34
CA LEU A 4 6.68 2.25 -1.37
C LEU A 4 6.12 3.56 -0.82
N LYS A 5 6.24 4.64 -1.61
CA LYS A 5 5.73 5.95 -1.21
C LYS A 5 4.47 6.26 -2.00
N LEU A 6 3.40 6.58 -1.28
CA LEU A 6 2.11 6.89 -1.90
C LEU A 6 1.73 8.32 -1.55
N SER A 7 1.43 9.13 -2.56
CA SER A 7 1.07 10.53 -2.36
C SER A 7 -0.21 10.65 -1.54
N LYS A 8 -0.17 11.48 -0.50
CA LYS A 8 -1.34 11.72 0.34
C LYS A 8 -2.44 12.49 -0.41
N GLU A 9 -2.07 13.18 -1.49
CA GLU A 9 -3.05 13.89 -2.29
C GLU A 9 -3.88 12.95 -3.15
N ILE A 10 -3.32 11.77 -3.47
CA ILE A 10 -3.97 10.82 -4.34
C ILE A 10 -4.59 9.68 -3.54
N TYR A 11 -3.90 9.21 -2.52
CA TYR A 11 -4.31 8.00 -1.79
C TYR A 11 -4.77 8.32 -0.38
N ASN A 12 -5.91 7.77 -0.03
CA ASN A 12 -6.51 7.91 1.29
C ASN A 12 -5.85 6.92 2.25
N TYR A 13 -5.47 7.38 3.44
CA TYR A 13 -4.84 6.53 4.44
C TYR A 13 -5.73 5.32 4.79
N GLY A 14 -7.04 5.55 4.90
CA GLY A 14 -7.97 4.46 5.21
C GLY A 14 -7.95 3.35 4.19
N LEU A 15 -7.88 3.70 2.90
CA LEU A 15 -7.80 2.71 1.83
C LEU A 15 -6.48 1.94 1.88
N VAL A 16 -5.39 2.65 2.19
CA VAL A 16 -4.09 2.01 2.30
C VAL A 16 -4.11 1.02 3.47
N LYS A 17 -4.74 1.39 4.59
CA LYS A 17 -4.85 0.49 5.73
C LYS A 17 -5.67 -0.74 5.39
N MET A 18 -6.72 -0.59 4.58
CA MET A 18 -7.50 -1.74 4.14
C MET A 18 -6.63 -2.70 3.32
N ALA A 19 -5.81 -2.14 2.43
CA ALA A 19 -4.91 -2.95 1.61
C ALA A 19 -3.88 -3.68 2.48
N VAL A 20 -3.38 -3.01 3.52
CA VAL A 20 -2.43 -3.62 4.45
C VAL A 20 -3.05 -4.86 5.08
N LYS A 21 -4.30 -4.78 5.49
CA LYS A 21 -4.99 -5.92 6.09
C LYS A 21 -5.16 -7.07 5.10
N GLU A 22 -5.50 -6.74 3.86
CA GLU A 22 -5.67 -7.77 2.84
C GLU A 22 -4.36 -8.47 2.51
N PHE A 23 -3.25 -7.78 2.66
CA PHE A 23 -1.93 -8.35 2.37
C PHE A 23 -1.26 -8.98 3.57
N ALA A 24 -1.95 -9.06 4.72
CA ALA A 24 -1.32 -9.53 5.96
C ALA A 24 -0.73 -10.94 5.85
N GLY A 25 -1.32 -11.81 5.02
CA GLY A 25 -0.80 -13.15 4.81
C GLY A 25 0.38 -13.21 3.85
N ILE A 26 0.68 -12.10 3.18
CA ILE A 26 1.73 -12.04 2.16
C ILE A 26 2.94 -11.27 2.67
N SER A 27 2.70 -10.22 3.44
CA SER A 27 3.78 -9.37 3.94
C SER A 27 3.29 -8.58 5.13
N ASN A 28 4.21 -8.26 6.05
CA ASN A 28 3.93 -7.29 7.11
C ASN A 28 4.22 -5.92 6.53
N ILE A 29 3.23 -5.04 6.56
CA ILE A 29 3.35 -3.72 5.97
C ILE A 29 3.07 -2.68 7.05
N VAL A 30 4.06 -1.83 7.31
CA VAL A 30 3.92 -0.72 8.26
C VAL A 30 3.78 0.57 7.47
N VAL A 31 2.76 1.35 7.79
CA VAL A 31 2.51 2.62 7.10
C VAL A 31 2.92 3.76 8.02
N ASN A 32 3.89 4.55 7.58
CA ASN A 32 4.32 5.74 8.28
C ASN A 32 3.76 6.97 7.57
N ILE A 33 3.07 7.83 8.32
CA ILE A 33 2.46 9.03 7.75
C ILE A 33 3.50 10.14 7.76
N GLU A 34 3.97 10.51 6.56
CA GLU A 34 4.92 11.59 6.40
C GLU A 34 4.16 12.85 6.00
N GLU A 35 4.89 13.94 5.80
CA GLU A 35 4.23 15.22 5.50
C GLU A 35 3.44 15.19 4.20
N ASN A 36 4.05 14.66 3.14
CA ASN A 36 3.45 14.70 1.81
C ASN A 36 3.09 13.33 1.26
N TYR A 37 3.45 12.25 1.96
CA TYR A 37 3.20 10.92 1.44
C TYR A 37 3.06 9.92 2.59
N LEU A 38 2.56 8.74 2.21
CA LEU A 38 2.50 7.58 3.11
C LEU A 38 3.64 6.66 2.72
N ARG A 39 4.49 6.33 3.68
CA ARG A 39 5.62 5.43 3.44
C ARG A 39 5.27 4.05 3.94
N CYS A 40 5.15 3.13 3.00
CA CYS A 40 4.80 1.74 3.31
C CYS A 40 6.08 0.91 3.33
N VAL A 41 6.37 0.29 4.46
CA VAL A 41 7.58 -0.52 4.63
C VAL A 41 7.15 -1.98 4.71
N PHE A 42 7.73 -2.80 3.83
CA PHE A 42 7.37 -4.21 3.69
C PHE A 42 8.43 -5.10 4.33
N THR A 43 8.00 -6.02 5.20
CA THR A 43 8.89 -7.01 5.82
C THR A 43 8.22 -8.37 5.74
N ASN A 44 9.04 -9.42 5.84
CA ASN A 44 8.57 -10.81 5.83
C ASN A 44 7.70 -11.11 4.62
N CYS A 45 8.15 -10.67 3.44
CA CYS A 45 7.43 -10.95 2.20
C CYS A 45 7.54 -12.44 1.86
N VAL A 46 6.40 -13.08 1.61
CA VAL A 46 6.35 -14.49 1.20
C VAL A 46 6.90 -14.64 -0.21
N TYR A 47 6.66 -13.63 -1.04
CA TYR A 47 7.09 -13.62 -2.43
C TYR A 47 8.17 -12.57 -2.63
N ASP A 48 8.63 -12.42 -3.88
CA ASP A 48 9.59 -11.40 -4.25
C ASP A 48 9.11 -10.02 -3.81
N VAL A 49 10.02 -9.25 -3.19
CA VAL A 49 9.66 -7.94 -2.64
C VAL A 49 9.14 -6.99 -3.72
N GLU A 50 9.84 -6.91 -4.86
CA GLU A 50 9.43 -5.97 -5.91
C GLU A 50 8.07 -6.34 -6.48
N THR A 51 7.81 -7.63 -6.66
CA THR A 51 6.52 -8.09 -7.12
C THR A 51 5.43 -7.75 -6.10
N THR A 52 5.74 -7.95 -4.82
CA THR A 52 4.79 -7.66 -3.75
C THR A 52 4.46 -6.16 -3.72
N LEU A 53 5.45 -5.29 -3.86
CA LEU A 53 5.23 -3.85 -3.89
C LEU A 53 4.32 -3.46 -5.06
N LYS A 54 4.57 -4.01 -6.23
CA LYS A 54 3.74 -3.71 -7.41
C LYS A 54 2.32 -4.20 -7.24
N GLU A 55 2.16 -5.40 -6.72
CA GLU A 55 0.83 -5.97 -6.48
C GLU A 55 0.07 -5.13 -5.46
N PHE A 56 0.75 -4.70 -4.40
CA PHE A 56 0.13 -3.87 -3.39
C PHE A 56 -0.29 -2.53 -3.97
N GLU A 57 0.58 -1.90 -4.75
CA GLU A 57 0.28 -0.61 -5.37
C GLU A 57 -0.93 -0.74 -6.29
N ASN A 58 -0.95 -1.78 -7.12
CA ASN A 58 -2.07 -2.00 -8.02
C ASN A 58 -3.38 -2.20 -7.25
N TYR A 59 -3.32 -2.91 -6.13
CA TYR A 59 -4.50 -3.13 -5.31
C TYR A 59 -5.03 -1.81 -4.74
N VAL A 60 -4.11 -0.97 -4.25
CA VAL A 60 -4.49 0.34 -3.71
C VAL A 60 -5.08 1.22 -4.81
N ILE A 61 -4.49 1.18 -5.99
CA ILE A 61 -5.01 1.94 -7.13
C ILE A 61 -6.44 1.49 -7.47
N ASP A 62 -6.67 0.18 -7.48
CA ASP A 62 -8.00 -0.35 -7.75
C ASP A 62 -9.01 0.10 -6.71
N LEU A 63 -8.64 0.02 -5.44
CA LEU A 63 -9.52 0.48 -4.36
C LEU A 63 -9.83 1.96 -4.51
N ASN A 64 -8.81 2.75 -4.82
CA ASN A 64 -8.97 4.19 -4.97
C ASN A 64 -9.90 4.52 -6.14
N ASN A 65 -9.76 3.78 -7.25
CA ASN A 65 -10.59 4.00 -8.42
C ASN A 65 -12.05 3.59 -8.17
N GLN A 66 -12.25 2.50 -7.45
CA GLN A 66 -13.61 2.07 -7.10
C GLN A 66 -14.31 3.12 -6.27
N ARG A 67 -13.60 3.69 -5.30
CA ARG A 67 -14.17 4.74 -4.46
C ARG A 67 -14.44 6.00 -5.27
N GLY A 68 -13.60 6.28 -6.24
CA GLY A 68 -13.78 7.45 -7.09
C GLY A 68 -14.96 7.35 -8.03
N LEU A 69 -15.48 6.15 -8.25
CA LEU A 69 -16.63 5.95 -9.14
C LEU A 69 -17.96 6.14 -8.43
N ILE A 70 -17.93 6.24 -7.12
CA ILE A 70 -19.12 6.45 -6.32
C ILE A 70 -19.26 7.92 -5.98
#